data_0ab2f20df81b2de470b7820c4f25fed1
#
_entry.id   0ab2f20df81b2de470b7820c4f25fed1
#
_cell.length_a   1.000
_cell.length_b   1.000
_cell.length_c   1.000
_cell.angle_alpha   90.00
_cell.angle_beta   90.00
_cell.angle_gamma   90.00
#
_symmetry.space_group_name_H-M   'P 1'
#
loop_
_entity.id
_entity.type
_entity.pdbx_description
1 polymer ?
#
loop_
_entity_poly.entity_id
_entity_poly.type
_entity_poly.pdbx_seq_one_letter_code
_entity_poly.pdbx_strand_id
1 'polypeptide(L)'
;MMNTPVSGLVPFPAPQEAALHPQAVQVRADQPADPRAMLGAFEQLLGEFALDGYAAGAGVESAEVAEPIALVVGTSGSTGTPKRTALTARALAASAAATENFFDSNSNAASQWLLALPAHYIAGAQVLARSVLAGTAPVIARSVTEPVHFSPEVFLQAVERMSSARRFISLVPTQLHKLLESADANPSLGAEIHEALGSFTGILLG
;
A
#
# COMPACT_ATOMS: atom_id res chain seq x y z
N MET A 1 38.56 -21.87 -4.18
CA MET A 1 37.12 -22.04 -4.55
C MET A 1 36.65 -20.73 -5.14
N MET A 2 36.49 -20.69 -6.45
CA MET A 2 36.10 -19.50 -7.19
C MET A 2 34.58 -19.28 -7.03
N ASN A 3 34.24 -18.11 -6.54
CA ASN A 3 32.85 -17.68 -6.38
C ASN A 3 32.30 -17.33 -7.77
N THR A 4 31.45 -18.16 -8.34
CA THR A 4 30.80 -17.92 -9.63
C THR A 4 29.75 -16.85 -9.41
N PRO A 5 29.76 -15.70 -10.12
CA PRO A 5 28.71 -14.71 -10.00
C PRO A 5 27.41 -15.29 -10.56
N VAL A 6 26.31 -15.13 -9.83
CA VAL A 6 24.97 -15.46 -10.29
C VAL A 6 24.62 -14.54 -11.48
N SER A 7 24.83 -15.09 -12.68
CA SER A 7 24.48 -14.45 -13.95
C SER A 7 22.96 -14.49 -14.11
N GLY A 8 22.33 -13.32 -14.15
CA GLY A 8 20.88 -13.22 -14.41
C GLY A 8 20.21 -11.94 -13.95
N LEU A 9 20.89 -11.09 -13.20
CA LEU A 9 20.41 -9.74 -12.95
C LEU A 9 20.83 -8.87 -14.13
N VAL A 10 19.92 -8.69 -15.07
CA VAL A 10 20.04 -7.60 -16.05
C VAL A 10 20.07 -6.30 -15.24
N PRO A 11 21.13 -5.48 -15.33
CA PRO A 11 21.12 -4.18 -14.68
C PRO A 11 19.92 -3.41 -15.20
N PHE A 12 19.06 -2.92 -14.31
CA PHE A 12 18.06 -1.94 -14.69
C PHE A 12 18.79 -0.83 -15.44
N PRO A 13 18.37 -0.50 -16.67
CA PRO A 13 18.96 0.64 -17.34
C PRO A 13 18.79 1.85 -16.39
N ALA A 14 19.88 2.61 -16.22
CA ALA A 14 19.80 3.88 -15.51
C ALA A 14 18.57 4.63 -16.04
N PRO A 15 17.74 5.27 -15.17
CA PRO A 15 16.52 5.91 -15.60
C PRO A 15 16.85 7.01 -16.61
N GLN A 16 16.94 6.63 -17.87
CA GLN A 16 16.84 7.57 -18.98
C GLN A 16 15.40 8.06 -18.89
N GLU A 17 15.24 9.29 -18.39
CA GLU A 17 14.05 10.14 -18.48
C GLU A 17 12.75 9.41 -18.83
N ALA A 18 12.34 8.45 -17.99
CA ALA A 18 11.02 7.84 -18.13
C ALA A 18 10.01 8.98 -17.99
N ALA A 19 9.25 9.24 -19.05
CA ALA A 19 8.27 10.30 -19.07
C ALA A 19 7.27 10.09 -17.93
N LEU A 20 6.96 11.14 -17.19
CA LEU A 20 5.87 11.09 -16.22
C LEU A 20 4.55 10.95 -16.99
N HIS A 21 3.67 10.08 -16.50
CA HIS A 21 2.29 10.10 -16.96
C HIS A 21 1.69 11.47 -16.68
N PRO A 22 0.84 12.05 -17.55
CA PRO A 22 0.24 13.37 -17.33
C PRO A 22 -0.47 13.52 -15.99
N GLN A 23 -1.00 12.43 -15.46
CA GLN A 23 -1.69 12.36 -14.17
C GLN A 23 -0.84 11.72 -13.07
N ALA A 24 0.48 11.62 -13.23
CA ALA A 24 1.35 10.99 -12.26
C ALA A 24 1.21 11.62 -10.88
N VAL A 25 1.02 10.79 -9.87
CA VAL A 25 0.97 11.20 -8.48
C VAL A 25 2.39 11.45 -7.99
N GLN A 26 2.69 12.68 -7.61
CA GLN A 26 3.98 13.05 -7.06
C GLN A 26 3.81 13.49 -5.61
N VAL A 27 4.39 12.76 -4.69
CA VAL A 27 4.35 13.08 -3.27
C VAL A 27 5.75 13.27 -2.70
N ARG A 28 5.86 14.21 -1.77
CA ARG A 28 7.12 14.56 -1.11
C ARG A 28 7.08 14.03 0.33
N ALA A 29 8.19 13.49 0.80
CA ALA A 29 8.28 12.98 2.17
C ALA A 29 8.09 14.04 3.25
N ASP A 30 8.36 15.31 2.92
CA ASP A 30 8.26 16.48 3.80
C ASP A 30 6.90 17.18 3.73
N GLN A 31 5.98 16.70 2.89
CA GLN A 31 4.69 17.36 2.67
C GLN A 31 3.54 16.36 2.77
N PRO A 32 2.63 16.55 3.74
CA PRO A 32 1.44 15.71 3.85
C PRO A 32 0.64 15.73 2.54
N ALA A 33 0.22 14.55 2.09
CA ALA A 33 -0.65 14.41 0.93
C ALA A 33 -2.07 14.09 1.40
N ASP A 34 -3.07 14.73 0.79
CA ASP A 34 -4.47 14.37 1.00
C ASP A 34 -4.75 12.99 0.39
N PRO A 35 -5.11 11.99 1.20
CA PRO A 35 -5.34 10.63 0.72
C PRO A 35 -6.55 10.55 -0.23
N ARG A 36 -7.54 11.44 -0.12
CA ARG A 36 -8.70 11.45 -1.03
C ARG A 36 -8.34 11.98 -2.41
N ALA A 37 -7.52 13.02 -2.47
CA ALA A 37 -7.00 13.53 -3.74
C ALA A 37 -6.11 12.48 -4.43
N MET A 38 -5.26 11.79 -3.68
CA MET A 38 -4.44 10.70 -4.21
C MET A 38 -5.29 9.52 -4.69
N LEU A 39 -6.36 9.17 -3.97
CA LEU A 39 -7.27 8.10 -4.39
C LEU A 39 -7.89 8.41 -5.74
N GLY A 40 -8.43 9.62 -5.93
CA GLY A 40 -9.01 10.05 -7.21
C GLY A 40 -7.99 10.04 -8.36
N ALA A 41 -6.73 10.41 -8.10
CA ALA A 41 -5.68 10.30 -9.10
C ALA A 41 -5.36 8.84 -9.45
N PHE A 42 -5.32 7.95 -8.46
CA PHE A 42 -5.11 6.51 -8.71
C PHE A 42 -6.30 5.86 -9.44
N GLU A 43 -7.54 6.27 -9.19
CA GLU A 43 -8.70 5.80 -9.94
C GLU A 43 -8.57 6.10 -11.44
N GLN A 44 -8.04 7.27 -11.79
CA GLN A 44 -7.78 7.64 -13.19
C GLN A 44 -6.59 6.89 -13.80
N LEU A 45 -5.53 6.63 -13.00
CA LEU A 45 -4.30 5.99 -13.47
C LEU A 45 -4.39 4.47 -13.53
N LEU A 46 -5.11 3.86 -12.59
CA LEU A 46 -5.09 2.41 -12.36
C LEU A 46 -6.42 1.73 -12.74
N GLY A 47 -7.46 2.50 -13.08
CA GLY A 47 -8.78 1.95 -13.38
C GLY A 47 -8.78 0.92 -14.54
N GLU A 48 -7.83 1.01 -15.46
CA GLU A 48 -7.66 0.05 -16.55
C GLU A 48 -6.99 -1.28 -16.11
N PHE A 49 -6.40 -1.30 -14.91
CA PHE A 49 -5.66 -2.44 -14.35
C PHE A 49 -6.46 -3.19 -13.28
N ALA A 50 -7.79 -3.18 -13.33
CA ALA A 50 -8.60 -3.90 -12.35
C ALA A 50 -8.09 -5.33 -12.12
N LEU A 51 -8.06 -5.78 -10.87
CA LEU A 51 -7.45 -7.05 -10.47
C LEU A 51 -8.02 -8.27 -11.21
N ASP A 52 -9.28 -8.24 -11.60
CA ASP A 52 -9.93 -9.30 -12.38
C ASP A 52 -9.26 -9.54 -13.73
N GLY A 53 -8.74 -8.51 -14.39
CA GLY A 53 -7.98 -8.62 -15.63
C GLY A 53 -6.53 -9.04 -15.41
N TYR A 54 -5.96 -8.70 -14.26
CA TYR A 54 -4.55 -8.98 -13.95
C TYR A 54 -4.33 -10.41 -13.41
N ALA A 55 -5.30 -10.97 -12.68
CA ALA A 55 -5.28 -12.36 -12.20
C ALA A 55 -5.36 -13.38 -13.34
N ALA A 56 -5.88 -12.99 -14.50
CA ALA A 56 -6.04 -13.86 -15.67
C ALA A 56 -4.74 -14.13 -16.46
N GLY A 57 -3.56 -13.78 -15.91
CA GLY A 57 -2.28 -14.18 -16.50
C GLY A 57 -1.98 -13.48 -17.84
N ALA A 58 -2.38 -12.22 -18.02
CA ALA A 58 -1.87 -11.38 -19.08
C ALA A 58 -0.35 -11.34 -18.92
N GLY A 59 0.34 -12.16 -19.67
CA GLY A 59 1.78 -12.35 -19.63
C GLY A 59 2.47 -10.99 -19.67
N VAL A 60 3.55 -10.88 -18.93
CA VAL A 60 4.51 -9.79 -19.06
C VAL A 60 5.13 -9.93 -20.46
N GLU A 61 4.39 -9.54 -21.50
CA GLU A 61 5.01 -9.28 -22.77
C GLU A 61 5.91 -8.07 -22.55
N SER A 62 7.19 -8.27 -22.77
CA SER A 62 8.22 -7.25 -22.70
C SER A 62 7.88 -6.13 -23.68
N ALA A 63 7.18 -5.12 -23.20
CA ALA A 63 6.99 -3.92 -23.98
C ALA A 63 8.35 -3.21 -24.04
N GLU A 64 8.94 -3.10 -25.23
CA GLU A 64 10.13 -2.27 -25.51
C GLU A 64 9.86 -0.76 -25.30
N VAL A 65 8.65 -0.38 -24.94
CA VAL A 65 8.26 1.01 -24.70
C VAL A 65 8.38 1.29 -23.18
N ALA A 66 9.18 2.28 -22.83
CA ALA A 66 9.31 2.73 -21.45
C ALA A 66 7.93 3.18 -20.92
N GLU A 67 7.38 2.43 -19.98
CA GLU A 67 6.11 2.79 -19.35
C GLU A 67 6.23 4.11 -18.57
N PRO A 68 5.24 5.00 -18.70
CA PRO A 68 5.27 6.25 -17.98
C PRO A 68 5.18 6.03 -16.45
N ILE A 69 5.88 6.86 -15.71
CA ILE A 69 5.86 6.85 -14.25
C ILE A 69 4.49 7.32 -13.75
N ALA A 70 3.84 6.51 -12.96
CA ALA A 70 2.53 6.78 -12.35
C ALA A 70 2.63 7.37 -10.94
N LEU A 71 3.65 6.97 -10.16
CA LEU A 71 3.84 7.43 -8.79
C LEU A 71 5.30 7.77 -8.53
N VAL A 72 5.55 8.92 -7.93
CA VAL A 72 6.85 9.29 -7.37
C VAL A 72 6.70 9.57 -5.89
N VAL A 73 7.38 8.79 -5.05
CA VAL A 73 7.39 8.96 -3.60
C VAL A 73 8.78 9.30 -3.09
N GLY A 74 8.86 10.17 -2.09
CA GLY A 74 10.08 10.41 -1.34
C GLY A 74 10.26 9.32 -0.28
N THR A 75 11.50 8.80 -0.14
CA THR A 75 11.85 7.93 0.98
C THR A 75 12.80 8.68 1.91
N SER A 76 12.65 8.49 3.24
CA SER A 76 13.61 8.98 4.21
C SER A 76 14.89 8.15 4.08
N GLY A 77 15.84 8.60 3.25
CA GLY A 77 17.12 7.91 3.12
C GLY A 77 17.88 7.89 4.44
N SER A 78 18.37 6.72 4.85
CA SER A 78 19.25 6.55 6.02
C SER A 78 20.54 7.40 5.97
N THR A 79 20.83 8.00 4.82
CA THR A 79 22.00 8.86 4.56
C THR A 79 21.68 10.36 4.63
N GLY A 80 20.47 10.75 5.10
CA GLY A 80 20.06 12.17 5.23
C GLY A 80 19.62 12.84 3.94
N THR A 81 19.84 12.25 2.78
CA THR A 81 19.33 12.77 1.50
C THR A 81 18.08 11.98 1.10
N PRO A 82 16.91 12.63 0.96
CA PRO A 82 15.70 11.95 0.52
C PRO A 82 15.91 11.33 -0.87
N LYS A 83 15.71 10.03 -0.98
CA LYS A 83 15.67 9.35 -2.27
C LYS A 83 14.26 9.40 -2.83
N ARG A 84 14.13 9.55 -4.13
CA ARG A 84 12.85 9.48 -4.83
C ARG A 84 12.75 8.11 -5.49
N THR A 85 11.63 7.43 -5.26
CA THR A 85 11.29 6.18 -5.93
C THR A 85 10.18 6.44 -6.92
N ALA A 86 10.39 6.02 -8.15
CA ALA A 86 9.43 6.15 -9.25
C ALA A 86 8.86 4.76 -9.56
N LEU A 87 7.53 4.67 -9.69
CA LEU A 87 6.80 3.44 -9.96
C LEU A 87 5.85 3.64 -11.14
N THR A 88 5.81 2.66 -12.03
CA THR A 88 4.83 2.61 -13.12
C THR A 88 3.48 2.07 -12.61
N ALA A 89 2.40 2.28 -13.37
CA ALA A 89 1.09 1.71 -13.08
C ALA A 89 1.14 0.17 -13.02
N ARG A 90 1.88 -0.45 -13.94
CA ARG A 90 2.10 -1.90 -13.99
C ARG A 90 2.82 -2.41 -12.73
N ALA A 91 3.83 -1.69 -12.23
CA ALA A 91 4.53 -2.07 -11.00
C ALA A 91 3.60 -2.03 -9.77
N LEU A 92 2.72 -1.02 -9.69
CA LEU A 92 1.70 -0.92 -8.65
C LEU A 92 0.68 -2.08 -8.74
N ALA A 93 0.19 -2.37 -9.95
CA ALA A 93 -0.74 -3.46 -10.20
C ALA A 93 -0.11 -4.84 -9.90
N ALA A 94 1.13 -5.07 -10.33
CA ALA A 94 1.87 -6.31 -10.04
C ALA A 94 2.05 -6.53 -8.53
N SER A 95 2.38 -5.47 -7.79
CA SER A 95 2.50 -5.52 -6.33
C SER A 95 1.15 -5.83 -5.65
N ALA A 96 0.06 -5.26 -6.15
CA ALA A 96 -1.28 -5.54 -5.65
C ALA A 96 -1.68 -7.00 -5.90
N ALA A 97 -1.53 -7.48 -7.13
CA ALA A 97 -1.83 -8.86 -7.51
C ALA A 97 -1.01 -9.88 -6.71
N ALA A 98 0.29 -9.61 -6.49
CA ALA A 98 1.14 -10.48 -5.67
C ALA A 98 0.64 -10.56 -4.22
N THR A 99 0.16 -9.43 -3.66
CA THR A 99 -0.42 -9.41 -2.31
C THR A 99 -1.73 -10.20 -2.26
N GLU A 100 -2.62 -10.02 -3.24
CA GLU A 100 -3.86 -10.77 -3.34
C GLU A 100 -3.61 -12.28 -3.43
N ASN A 101 -2.69 -12.71 -4.29
CA ASN A 101 -2.33 -14.11 -4.48
C ASN A 101 -1.71 -14.74 -3.22
N PHE A 102 -0.92 -13.96 -2.46
CA PHE A 102 -0.30 -14.45 -1.22
C PHE A 102 -1.34 -14.75 -0.13
N PHE A 103 -2.39 -13.94 -0.02
CA PHE A 103 -3.42 -14.07 1.02
C PHE A 103 -4.67 -14.85 0.57
N ASP A 104 -4.54 -15.77 -0.38
CA ASP A 104 -5.61 -16.57 -0.94
C ASP A 104 -6.55 -15.82 -1.91
N SER A 105 -6.32 -16.07 -3.18
CA SER A 105 -7.14 -15.56 -4.30
C SER A 105 -8.51 -16.25 -4.45
N ASN A 106 -8.81 -17.31 -3.66
CA ASN A 106 -10.05 -18.08 -3.80
C ASN A 106 -11.27 -17.43 -3.12
N SER A 107 -11.06 -16.32 -2.41
CA SER A 107 -12.18 -15.59 -1.79
C SER A 107 -12.94 -14.78 -2.83
N ASN A 108 -14.26 -14.94 -2.89
CA ASN A 108 -15.15 -14.13 -3.73
C ASN A 108 -15.39 -12.72 -3.17
N ALA A 109 -14.90 -12.40 -1.96
CA ALA A 109 -15.05 -11.08 -1.36
C ALA A 109 -13.94 -10.14 -1.86
N ALA A 110 -14.32 -8.95 -2.29
CA ALA A 110 -13.35 -7.92 -2.66
C ALA A 110 -12.55 -7.44 -1.44
N SER A 111 -11.26 -7.23 -1.64
CA SER A 111 -10.33 -6.78 -0.59
C SER A 111 -10.59 -5.34 -0.20
N GLN A 112 -10.86 -5.09 1.08
CA GLN A 112 -10.98 -3.74 1.62
C GLN A 112 -9.78 -3.40 2.50
N TRP A 113 -9.18 -2.25 2.24
CA TRP A 113 -7.98 -1.78 2.92
C TRP A 113 -8.28 -0.70 3.95
N LEU A 114 -7.61 -0.79 5.10
CA LEU A 114 -7.57 0.28 6.09
C LEU A 114 -6.27 1.08 5.93
N LEU A 115 -6.40 2.37 5.63
CA LEU A 115 -5.29 3.31 5.58
C LEU A 115 -5.04 3.89 6.98
N ALA A 116 -4.01 3.40 7.64
CA ALA A 116 -3.56 3.86 8.97
C ALA A 116 -2.18 4.55 8.92
N LEU A 117 -1.59 4.68 7.72
CA LEU A 117 -0.30 5.31 7.46
C LEU A 117 -0.47 6.55 6.58
N PRO A 118 0.39 7.56 6.72
CA PRO A 118 0.34 8.74 5.86
C PRO A 118 0.49 8.36 4.38
N ALA A 119 -0.38 8.92 3.52
CA ALA A 119 -0.46 8.58 2.11
C ALA A 119 0.78 9.02 1.29
N HIS A 120 1.57 9.98 1.79
CA HIS A 120 2.80 10.44 1.15
C HIS A 120 4.01 9.50 1.33
N TYR A 121 3.88 8.42 2.12
CA TYR A 121 4.85 7.33 2.17
C TYR A 121 4.41 6.18 1.29
N ILE A 122 5.39 5.39 0.82
CA ILE A 122 5.12 4.28 -0.11
C ILE A 122 4.10 3.28 0.45
N ALA A 123 4.13 2.97 1.73
CA ALA A 123 3.18 2.03 2.34
C ALA A 123 1.74 2.56 2.31
N GLY A 124 1.52 3.86 2.62
CA GLY A 124 0.20 4.47 2.53
C GLY A 124 -0.28 4.62 1.07
N ALA A 125 0.60 5.04 0.16
CA ALA A 125 0.29 5.11 -1.27
C ALA A 125 -0.11 3.73 -1.84
N GLN A 126 0.58 2.66 -1.43
CA GLN A 126 0.25 1.29 -1.84
C GLN A 126 -1.12 0.82 -1.32
N VAL A 127 -1.53 1.23 -0.13
CA VAL A 127 -2.89 0.94 0.38
C VAL A 127 -3.94 1.56 -0.54
N LEU A 128 -3.75 2.82 -0.95
CA LEU A 128 -4.69 3.48 -1.88
C LEU A 128 -4.70 2.81 -3.25
N ALA A 129 -3.53 2.50 -3.82
CA ALA A 129 -3.43 1.82 -5.11
C ALA A 129 -4.12 0.44 -5.07
N ARG A 130 -3.90 -0.35 -4.02
CA ARG A 130 -4.55 -1.66 -3.82
C ARG A 130 -6.06 -1.54 -3.68
N SER A 131 -6.56 -0.51 -3.01
CA SER A 131 -8.01 -0.26 -2.89
C SER A 131 -8.65 0.00 -4.26
N VAL A 132 -8.01 0.83 -5.09
CA VAL A 132 -8.47 1.11 -6.45
C VAL A 132 -8.50 -0.16 -7.30
N LEU A 133 -7.40 -0.91 -7.27
CA LEU A 133 -7.26 -2.15 -8.04
C LEU A 133 -8.23 -3.25 -7.59
N ALA A 134 -8.58 -3.28 -6.30
CA ALA A 134 -9.60 -4.18 -5.76
C ALA A 134 -11.04 -3.70 -6.00
N GLY A 135 -11.23 -2.50 -6.57
CA GLY A 135 -12.54 -1.91 -6.79
C GLY A 135 -13.30 -1.54 -5.50
N THR A 136 -12.58 -1.28 -4.39
CA THR A 136 -13.18 -0.99 -3.09
C THR A 136 -12.75 0.38 -2.56
N ALA A 137 -13.63 1.03 -1.80
CA ALA A 137 -13.26 2.24 -1.09
C ALA A 137 -12.41 1.88 0.15
N PRO A 138 -11.23 2.50 0.34
CA PRO A 138 -10.46 2.32 1.55
C PRO A 138 -11.16 2.96 2.75
N VAL A 139 -11.02 2.35 3.92
CA VAL A 139 -11.32 3.06 5.16
C VAL A 139 -10.09 3.87 5.55
N ILE A 140 -10.26 5.17 5.80
CA ILE A 140 -9.18 6.06 6.18
C ILE A 140 -9.28 6.33 7.68
N ALA A 141 -8.26 5.98 8.45
CA ALA A 141 -8.19 6.26 9.88
C ALA A 141 -8.08 7.78 10.12
N ARG A 142 -8.69 8.28 11.19
CA ARG A 142 -8.67 9.70 11.54
C ARG A 142 -7.25 10.24 11.74
N SER A 143 -6.33 9.40 12.23
CA SER A 143 -4.92 9.77 12.38
C SER A 143 -4.20 10.12 11.07
N VAL A 144 -4.80 9.83 9.92
CA VAL A 144 -4.23 10.20 8.61
C VAL A 144 -4.74 11.55 8.12
N THR A 145 -5.97 11.91 8.47
CA THR A 145 -6.66 13.11 7.94
C THR A 145 -6.90 14.21 8.97
N GLU A 146 -6.75 13.90 10.25
CA GLU A 146 -7.00 14.84 11.34
C GLU A 146 -5.74 14.96 12.23
N PRO A 147 -5.60 16.03 13.01
CA PRO A 147 -4.47 16.22 13.90
C PRO A 147 -4.59 15.35 15.16
N VAL A 148 -4.84 14.07 14.99
CA VAL A 148 -4.91 13.07 16.07
C VAL A 148 -3.85 12.00 15.84
N HIS A 149 -3.25 11.52 16.93
CA HIS A 149 -2.27 10.44 16.83
C HIS A 149 -2.95 9.09 16.69
N PHE A 150 -2.26 8.15 16.04
CA PHE A 150 -2.67 6.75 16.03
C PHE A 150 -2.77 6.23 17.48
N SER A 151 -3.91 5.65 17.82
CA SER A 151 -4.21 5.05 19.13
C SER A 151 -5.12 3.83 18.96
N PRO A 152 -5.27 2.97 20.01
CA PRO A 152 -6.23 1.86 19.98
C PRO A 152 -7.65 2.31 19.61
N GLU A 153 -8.14 3.41 20.17
CA GLU A 153 -9.48 3.92 19.91
C GLU A 153 -9.64 4.36 18.45
N VAL A 154 -8.64 5.05 17.89
CA VAL A 154 -8.64 5.48 16.49
C VAL A 154 -8.60 4.25 15.56
N PHE A 155 -7.84 3.23 15.94
CA PHE A 155 -7.77 1.96 15.21
C PHE A 155 -9.12 1.22 15.24
N LEU A 156 -9.70 1.00 16.43
CA LEU A 156 -10.97 0.29 16.59
C LEU A 156 -12.11 0.99 15.84
N GLN A 157 -12.25 2.31 16.00
CA GLN A 157 -13.22 3.11 15.23
C GLN A 157 -13.05 2.98 13.71
N ALA A 158 -11.84 2.81 13.23
CA ALA A 158 -11.60 2.60 11.81
C ALA A 158 -12.00 1.18 11.38
N VAL A 159 -11.68 0.16 12.19
CA VAL A 159 -12.06 -1.24 11.93
C VAL A 159 -13.57 -1.42 11.89
N GLU A 160 -14.33 -0.78 12.79
CA GLU A 160 -15.80 -0.80 12.80
C GLU A 160 -16.44 -0.30 11.50
N ARG A 161 -15.77 0.61 10.79
CA ARG A 161 -16.26 1.13 9.51
C ARG A 161 -15.97 0.23 8.31
N MET A 162 -15.20 -0.84 8.49
CA MET A 162 -14.91 -1.80 7.42
C MET A 162 -16.10 -2.72 7.20
N SER A 163 -16.53 -2.83 5.95
CA SER A 163 -17.73 -3.59 5.56
C SER A 163 -17.43 -4.90 4.84
N SER A 164 -16.22 -5.06 4.25
CA SER A 164 -15.85 -6.31 3.59
C SER A 164 -15.49 -7.40 4.61
N ALA A 165 -15.76 -8.66 4.24
CA ALA A 165 -15.25 -9.81 4.98
C ALA A 165 -13.74 -10.02 4.76
N ARG A 166 -13.18 -9.50 3.67
CA ARG A 166 -11.76 -9.63 3.31
C ARG A 166 -11.04 -8.31 3.58
N ARG A 167 -10.42 -8.20 4.76
CA ARG A 167 -9.88 -6.96 5.32
C ARG A 167 -8.37 -6.98 5.36
N PHE A 168 -7.75 -5.85 5.02
CA PHE A 168 -6.29 -5.67 5.03
C PHE A 168 -5.89 -4.35 5.69
N ILE A 169 -4.72 -4.34 6.28
CA ILE A 169 -4.10 -3.16 6.87
C ILE A 169 -2.58 -3.20 6.66
N SER A 170 -1.97 -2.03 6.51
CA SER A 170 -0.52 -1.88 6.65
C SER A 170 -0.21 -1.07 7.91
N LEU A 171 0.69 -1.58 8.72
CA LEU A 171 1.15 -0.95 9.96
C LEU A 171 2.67 -0.83 9.97
N VAL A 172 3.19 0.15 10.68
CA VAL A 172 4.60 0.14 11.11
C VAL A 172 4.73 -0.58 12.45
N PRO A 173 5.92 -1.16 12.77
CA PRO A 173 6.11 -1.89 14.03
C PRO A 173 5.71 -1.12 15.27
N THR A 174 5.96 0.19 15.30
CA THR A 174 5.58 1.05 16.43
C THR A 174 4.07 1.18 16.63
N GLN A 175 3.27 1.11 15.56
CA GLN A 175 1.81 1.11 15.67
C GLN A 175 1.31 -0.22 16.25
N LEU A 176 1.81 -1.35 15.74
CA LEU A 176 1.45 -2.65 16.27
C LEU A 176 1.87 -2.80 17.73
N HIS A 177 3.09 -2.38 18.08
CA HIS A 177 3.58 -2.41 19.45
C HIS A 177 2.67 -1.62 20.39
N LYS A 178 2.25 -0.41 19.97
CA LYS A 178 1.32 0.42 20.75
C LYS A 178 -0.02 -0.25 21.01
N LEU A 179 -0.56 -0.97 20.03
CA LEU A 179 -1.80 -1.75 20.20
C LEU A 179 -1.60 -2.86 21.22
N LEU A 180 -0.51 -3.63 21.11
CA LEU A 180 -0.22 -4.75 22.02
C LEU A 180 0.08 -4.28 23.44
N GLU A 181 0.87 -3.22 23.63
CA GLU A 181 1.09 -2.63 24.97
C GLU A 181 -0.22 -2.17 25.63
N SER A 182 -1.12 -1.56 24.85
CA SER A 182 -2.41 -1.13 25.36
C SER A 182 -3.32 -2.32 25.69
N ALA A 183 -3.23 -3.41 24.92
CA ALA A 183 -3.95 -4.64 25.18
C ALA A 183 -3.49 -5.30 26.49
N ASP A 184 -2.19 -5.33 26.73
CA ASP A 184 -1.60 -5.90 27.97
C ASP A 184 -1.95 -5.06 29.20
N ALA A 185 -2.01 -3.74 29.03
CA ALA A 185 -2.30 -2.82 30.14
C ALA A 185 -3.79 -2.80 30.55
N ASN A 186 -4.71 -3.13 29.66
CA ASN A 186 -6.15 -3.12 29.90
C ASN A 186 -6.83 -4.35 29.27
N PRO A 187 -7.20 -5.38 30.06
CA PRO A 187 -7.77 -6.61 29.52
C PRO A 187 -9.06 -6.45 28.71
N SER A 188 -9.92 -5.49 29.06
CA SER A 188 -11.16 -5.25 28.29
C SER A 188 -10.83 -4.67 26.90
N LEU A 189 -10.01 -3.64 26.85
CA LEU A 189 -9.53 -3.05 25.60
C LEU A 189 -8.69 -4.06 24.81
N GLY A 190 -7.94 -4.91 25.50
CA GLY A 190 -7.14 -5.97 24.90
C GLY A 190 -7.99 -6.99 24.14
N ALA A 191 -9.13 -7.38 24.69
CA ALA A 191 -10.06 -8.28 24.00
C ALA A 191 -10.55 -7.65 22.68
N GLU A 192 -10.93 -6.38 22.70
CA GLU A 192 -11.38 -5.64 21.51
C GLU A 192 -10.27 -5.50 20.45
N ILE A 193 -9.03 -5.18 20.89
CA ILE A 193 -7.86 -5.08 19.99
C ILE A 193 -7.56 -6.44 19.34
N HIS A 194 -7.54 -7.53 20.11
CA HIS A 194 -7.26 -8.86 19.59
C HIS A 194 -8.36 -9.32 18.61
N GLU A 195 -9.62 -9.07 18.91
CA GLU A 195 -10.74 -9.36 18.01
C GLU A 195 -10.59 -8.54 16.71
N ALA A 196 -10.31 -7.24 16.81
CA ALA A 196 -10.11 -6.39 15.65
C ALA A 196 -8.91 -6.84 14.78
N LEU A 197 -7.76 -7.14 15.38
CA LEU A 197 -6.59 -7.66 14.67
C LEU A 197 -6.89 -9.03 14.03
N GLY A 198 -7.61 -9.90 14.73
CA GLY A 198 -8.04 -11.22 14.22
C GLY A 198 -9.06 -11.14 13.08
N SER A 199 -9.71 -10.00 12.88
CA SER A 199 -10.67 -9.79 11.79
C SER A 199 -10.01 -9.51 10.44
N PHE A 200 -8.69 -9.25 10.40
CA PHE A 200 -7.97 -9.00 9.16
C PHE A 200 -7.54 -10.31 8.49
N THR A 201 -7.77 -10.40 7.19
CA THR A 201 -7.22 -11.45 6.32
C THR A 201 -5.70 -11.33 6.23
N GLY A 202 -5.19 -10.10 6.23
CA GLY A 202 -3.76 -9.84 6.18
C GLY A 202 -3.36 -8.52 6.83
N ILE A 203 -2.26 -8.56 7.59
CA ILE A 203 -1.60 -7.42 8.18
C ILE A 203 -0.19 -7.33 7.61
N LEU A 204 0.09 -6.27 6.86
CA LEU A 204 1.42 -6.01 6.31
C LEU A 204 2.18 -5.14 7.33
N LEU A 205 3.36 -5.60 7.71
CA LEU A 205 4.22 -4.91 8.65
C LEU A 205 5.53 -4.50 7.96
N GLY A 206 5.88 -3.22 8.02
CA GLY A 206 7.09 -2.69 7.35
C GLY A 206 7.66 -1.45 8.00
#